data_0780658aa0dde3e67359f0b3c5e1db80
#
_entry.id   0780658aa0dde3e67359f0b3c5e1db80
#
_cell.length_a   1.000
_cell.length_b   1.000
_cell.length_c   1.000
_cell.angle_alpha   90.00
_cell.angle_beta   90.00
_cell.angle_gamma   90.00
#
_symmetry.space_group_name_H-M   'P 1'
#
loop_
_entity.id
_entity.type
_entity.pdbx_description
1 polymer ?
#
loop_
_entity_poly.entity_id
_entity_poly.type
_entity_poly.pdbx_seq_one_letter_code
_entity_poly.pdbx_strand_id
1 'polypeptide(L)'
;ITIRKAIEELVNEGYLYRVHGKGTYVKGEGEQNNLVSITSCTEDIEKLGHVPSRKVLNKNVIEADAKRKNVLNLGEEDEKIFSLSRIYYADDEPVNYTRTYLPYKYFPEIELFDFSRVSLYKILEEKYNVKITKATRTIEAISAHDELIDYLDVEENVPLLQFCCTTYGIVNGKEVPIEYFKCCYRTDKFKFYIYQAR
;
A
#
# COMPACT_ATOMS: atom_id res chain seq x y z
N ILE A 1 36.46 0.26 -20.02
CA ILE A 1 35.09 0.22 -19.38
C ILE A 1 34.99 1.49 -18.59
N THR A 2 34.03 2.36 -18.96
CA THR A 2 33.81 3.62 -18.25
C THR A 2 33.01 3.35 -16.98
N ILE A 3 33.24 4.13 -15.91
CA ILE A 3 32.50 4.06 -14.63
C ILE A 3 30.98 4.04 -14.88
N ARG A 4 30.50 4.77 -15.86
CA ARG A 4 29.09 4.80 -16.23
C ARG A 4 28.57 3.43 -16.67
N LYS A 5 29.34 2.66 -17.43
CA LYS A 5 28.96 1.31 -17.89
C LYS A 5 28.96 0.30 -16.73
N ALA A 6 29.94 0.40 -15.83
CA ALA A 6 29.96 -0.42 -14.61
C ALA A 6 28.76 -0.15 -13.70
N ILE A 7 28.36 1.13 -13.55
CA ILE A 7 27.16 1.51 -12.80
C ILE A 7 25.89 0.97 -13.49
N GLU A 8 25.81 1.01 -14.83
CA GLU A 8 24.69 0.43 -15.58
C GLU A 8 24.60 -1.09 -15.40
N GLU A 9 25.73 -1.80 -15.46
CA GLU A 9 25.76 -3.24 -15.19
C GLU A 9 25.27 -3.55 -13.78
N LEU A 10 25.73 -2.83 -12.77
CA LEU A 10 25.30 -3.00 -11.38
C LEU A 10 23.80 -2.64 -11.17
N VAL A 11 23.25 -1.69 -11.92
CA VAL A 11 21.82 -1.40 -11.92
C VAL A 11 21.03 -2.57 -12.56
N ASN A 12 21.49 -3.10 -13.69
CA ASN A 12 20.87 -4.23 -14.40
C ASN A 12 20.94 -5.53 -13.57
N GLU A 13 22.02 -5.72 -12.81
CA GLU A 13 22.19 -6.84 -11.88
C GLU A 13 21.46 -6.65 -10.56
N GLY A 14 20.86 -5.46 -10.33
CA GLY A 14 20.05 -5.18 -9.16
C GLY A 14 20.81 -4.80 -7.89
N TYR A 15 22.11 -4.53 -7.97
CA TYR A 15 22.91 -4.03 -6.84
C TYR A 15 22.76 -2.52 -6.60
N LEU A 16 22.41 -1.78 -7.65
CA LEU A 16 22.13 -0.35 -7.58
C LEU A 16 20.72 -0.06 -8.12
N TYR A 17 20.15 1.07 -7.68
CA TYR A 17 18.95 1.62 -8.29
C TYR A 17 19.15 3.10 -8.61
N ARG A 18 18.44 3.58 -9.64
CA ARG A 18 18.57 4.95 -10.13
C ARG A 18 17.28 5.73 -9.84
N VAL A 19 17.41 6.88 -9.19
CA VAL A 19 16.29 7.80 -8.97
C VAL A 19 16.47 8.99 -9.91
N HIS A 20 15.51 9.18 -10.82
CA HIS A 20 15.59 10.25 -11.80
C HIS A 20 15.73 11.62 -11.13
N GLY A 21 16.74 12.39 -11.52
CA GLY A 21 17.05 13.73 -10.96
C GLY A 21 17.71 13.72 -9.56
N LYS A 22 17.88 12.55 -8.89
CA LYS A 22 18.45 12.47 -7.55
C LYS A 22 19.78 11.68 -7.48
N GLY A 23 20.02 10.73 -8.41
CA GLY A 23 21.29 9.99 -8.46
C GLY A 23 21.11 8.47 -8.52
N THR A 24 22.25 7.77 -8.35
CA THR A 24 22.30 6.30 -8.27
C THR A 24 22.68 5.91 -6.84
N TYR A 25 21.96 4.97 -6.26
CA TYR A 25 22.09 4.55 -4.87
C TYR A 25 22.40 3.06 -4.81
N VAL A 26 23.12 2.63 -3.78
CA VAL A 26 23.35 1.22 -3.48
C VAL A 26 22.06 0.62 -2.97
N LYS A 27 21.65 -0.49 -3.57
CA LYS A 27 20.50 -1.26 -3.06
C LYS A 27 20.97 -1.99 -1.81
N GLY A 28 20.56 -1.51 -0.63
CA GLY A 28 20.87 -2.17 0.62
C GLY A 28 20.31 -3.60 0.62
N GLU A 29 21.06 -4.56 1.15
CA GLU A 29 20.52 -5.86 1.50
C GLU A 29 19.44 -5.63 2.57
N GLY A 30 18.16 -5.59 2.17
CA GLY A 30 17.02 -5.40 3.08
C GLY A 30 16.08 -4.26 2.76
N GLU A 31 16.31 -3.42 1.75
CA GLU A 31 15.36 -2.35 1.34
C GLU A 31 14.24 -2.83 0.42
N GLN A 32 14.18 -4.13 0.12
CA GLN A 32 13.10 -4.71 -0.67
C GLN A 32 11.91 -5.00 0.25
N ASN A 33 10.84 -4.21 0.16
CA ASN A 33 9.53 -4.46 0.80
C ASN A 33 9.61 -5.14 2.17
N ASN A 34 10.29 -4.49 3.11
CA ASN A 34 10.45 -5.01 4.46
C ASN A 34 9.07 -5.02 5.16
N LEU A 35 8.55 -6.21 5.44
CA LEU A 35 7.26 -6.39 6.13
C LEU A 35 7.24 -5.81 7.56
N VAL A 36 8.38 -5.48 8.12
CA VAL A 36 8.49 -4.87 9.46
C VAL A 36 8.19 -3.36 9.43
N SER A 37 8.41 -2.69 8.30
CA SER A 37 8.12 -1.26 8.16
C SER A 37 6.68 -1.01 7.72
N ILE A 38 6.09 0.08 8.21
CA ILE A 38 4.78 0.57 7.75
C ILE A 38 5.06 1.57 6.64
N THR A 39 4.90 1.14 5.40
CA THR A 39 5.09 1.93 4.19
C THR A 39 3.83 1.96 3.37
N SER A 40 3.65 2.98 2.55
CA SER A 40 2.58 3.02 1.56
C SER A 40 2.95 2.18 0.33
N CYS A 41 1.95 1.68 -0.41
CA CYS A 41 2.20 0.98 -1.67
C CYS A 41 3.02 1.82 -2.67
N THR A 42 2.88 3.15 -2.62
CA THR A 42 3.69 4.06 -3.44
C THR A 42 5.17 3.99 -3.09
N GLU A 43 5.49 4.08 -1.79
CA GLU A 43 6.86 3.97 -1.30
C GLU A 43 7.46 2.59 -1.59
N ASP A 44 6.66 1.53 -1.50
CA ASP A 44 7.11 0.17 -1.80
C ASP A 44 7.51 0.02 -3.28
N ILE A 45 6.74 0.61 -4.20
CA ILE A 45 7.03 0.62 -5.64
C ILE A 45 8.29 1.47 -5.92
N GLU A 46 8.40 2.66 -5.30
CA GLU A 46 9.58 3.54 -5.44
C GLU A 46 10.86 2.87 -4.94
N LYS A 47 10.81 2.14 -3.82
CA LYS A 47 11.96 1.39 -3.27
C LYS A 47 12.45 0.30 -4.21
N LEU A 48 11.57 -0.28 -5.01
CA LEU A 48 11.94 -1.24 -6.06
C LEU A 48 12.54 -0.58 -7.30
N GLY A 49 12.62 0.76 -7.35
CA GLY A 49 13.16 1.54 -8.46
C GLY A 49 12.19 1.76 -9.60
N HIS A 50 10.90 1.49 -9.41
CA HIS A 50 9.84 1.72 -10.38
C HIS A 50 9.14 3.06 -10.19
N VAL A 51 8.50 3.54 -11.24
CA VAL A 51 7.66 4.75 -11.20
C VAL A 51 6.24 4.34 -10.78
N PRO A 52 5.77 4.78 -9.60
CA PRO A 52 4.43 4.44 -9.14
C PRO A 52 3.36 5.28 -9.83
N SER A 53 2.31 4.64 -10.29
CA SER A 53 1.05 5.30 -10.64
C SER A 53 -0.14 4.55 -10.02
N ARG A 54 -1.33 5.16 -10.05
CA ARG A 54 -2.52 4.54 -9.44
C ARG A 54 -3.79 4.97 -10.12
N LYS A 55 -4.74 4.03 -10.20
CA LYS A 55 -6.09 4.24 -10.70
C LYS A 55 -7.08 4.07 -9.55
N VAL A 56 -7.91 5.07 -9.29
CA VAL A 56 -9.02 4.97 -8.34
C VAL A 56 -10.20 4.29 -9.04
N LEU A 57 -10.65 3.18 -8.47
CA LEU A 57 -11.82 2.44 -8.96
C LEU A 57 -13.10 2.89 -8.24
N ASN A 58 -12.99 3.11 -6.93
CA ASN A 58 -14.11 3.51 -6.09
C ASN A 58 -13.62 4.42 -4.97
N LYS A 59 -14.42 5.46 -4.66
CA LYS A 59 -14.15 6.44 -3.61
C LYS A 59 -15.48 6.96 -3.06
N ASN A 60 -15.98 6.36 -1.98
CA ASN A 60 -17.31 6.67 -1.41
C ASN A 60 -17.31 6.64 0.12
N VAL A 61 -18.22 7.40 0.71
CA VAL A 61 -18.63 7.23 2.10
C VAL A 61 -19.81 6.27 2.12
N ILE A 62 -19.70 5.19 2.88
CA ILE A 62 -20.69 4.11 2.97
C ILE A 62 -20.99 3.78 4.42
N GLU A 63 -22.07 3.03 4.67
CA GLU A 63 -22.37 2.47 5.98
C GLU A 63 -21.38 1.34 6.33
N ALA A 64 -20.96 1.30 7.59
CA ALA A 64 -20.09 0.27 8.11
C ALA A 64 -20.88 -0.99 8.45
N ASP A 65 -20.52 -2.12 7.86
CA ASP A 65 -21.05 -3.42 8.27
C ASP A 65 -20.45 -3.87 9.63
N ALA A 66 -21.03 -4.90 10.22
CA ALA A 66 -20.62 -5.44 11.52
C ALA A 66 -19.12 -5.83 11.56
N LYS A 67 -18.57 -6.38 10.46
CA LYS A 67 -17.16 -6.76 10.37
C LYS A 67 -16.26 -5.53 10.43
N ARG A 68 -16.58 -4.48 9.67
CA ARG A 68 -15.78 -3.25 9.62
C ARG A 68 -15.92 -2.45 10.91
N LYS A 69 -17.11 -2.41 11.51
CA LYS A 69 -17.32 -1.84 12.85
C LYS A 69 -16.41 -2.51 13.89
N ASN A 70 -16.36 -3.84 13.90
CA ASN A 70 -15.53 -4.58 14.85
C ASN A 70 -14.02 -4.33 14.64
N VAL A 71 -13.52 -4.46 13.41
CA VAL A 71 -12.07 -4.29 13.12
C VAL A 71 -11.59 -2.86 13.36
N LEU A 72 -12.42 -1.86 13.05
CA LEU A 72 -12.11 -0.44 13.23
C LEU A 72 -12.49 0.08 14.62
N ASN A 73 -12.97 -0.80 15.51
CA ASN A 73 -13.42 -0.46 16.87
C ASN A 73 -14.39 0.74 16.88
N LEU A 74 -15.41 0.67 16.02
CA LEU A 74 -16.45 1.67 15.89
C LEU A 74 -17.59 1.39 16.88
N GLY A 75 -18.10 2.44 17.52
CA GLY A 75 -19.30 2.37 18.32
C GLY A 75 -20.57 2.14 17.47
N GLU A 76 -21.68 1.86 18.14
CA GLU A 76 -22.97 1.66 17.45
C GLU A 76 -23.41 2.93 16.69
N GLU A 77 -23.09 4.11 17.22
CA GLU A 77 -23.37 5.41 16.62
C GLU A 77 -22.48 5.76 15.41
N ASP A 78 -21.35 5.04 15.25
CA ASP A 78 -20.41 5.27 14.16
C ASP A 78 -20.85 4.48 12.92
N GLU A 79 -21.76 5.02 12.16
CA GLU A 79 -22.38 4.31 11.03
C GLU A 79 -21.55 4.40 9.74
N LYS A 80 -20.68 5.42 9.60
CA LYS A 80 -20.03 5.73 8.33
C LYS A 80 -18.54 5.41 8.31
N ILE A 81 -18.12 4.85 7.19
CA ILE A 81 -16.73 4.64 6.83
C ILE A 81 -16.46 5.21 5.43
N PHE A 82 -15.25 5.69 5.22
CA PHE A 82 -14.76 5.99 3.89
C PHE A 82 -14.20 4.73 3.26
N SER A 83 -14.63 4.42 2.03
CA SER A 83 -14.17 3.27 1.23
C SER A 83 -13.41 3.76 0.01
N LEU A 84 -12.20 3.25 -0.20
CA LEU A 84 -11.32 3.60 -1.30
C LEU A 84 -10.74 2.34 -1.94
N SER A 85 -10.99 2.13 -3.23
CA SER A 85 -10.41 1.02 -4.00
C SER A 85 -9.49 1.55 -5.09
N ARG A 86 -8.26 1.00 -5.17
CA ARG A 86 -7.24 1.44 -6.10
C ARG A 86 -6.48 0.26 -6.69
N ILE A 87 -6.05 0.44 -7.94
CA ILE A 87 -5.00 -0.37 -8.55
C ILE A 87 -3.74 0.47 -8.53
N TYR A 88 -2.63 -0.12 -8.11
CA TYR A 88 -1.30 0.46 -8.19
C TYR A 88 -0.52 -0.17 -9.33
N TYR A 89 0.23 0.68 -10.02
CA TYR A 89 1.04 0.31 -11.17
C TYR A 89 2.51 0.62 -10.86
N ALA A 90 3.38 -0.24 -11.37
CA ALA A 90 4.82 -0.04 -11.43
C ALA A 90 5.21 0.03 -12.90
N ASP A 91 5.69 1.18 -13.38
CA ASP A 91 6.02 1.41 -14.80
C ASP A 91 4.87 1.02 -15.75
N ASP A 92 3.64 1.44 -15.42
CA ASP A 92 2.40 1.17 -16.15
C ASP A 92 1.86 -0.28 -16.06
N GLU A 93 2.56 -1.22 -15.42
CA GLU A 93 2.05 -2.56 -15.14
C GLU A 93 1.27 -2.62 -13.81
N PRO A 94 0.07 -3.22 -13.76
CA PRO A 94 -0.68 -3.38 -12.52
C PRO A 94 0.02 -4.40 -11.62
N VAL A 95 0.29 -4.02 -10.38
CA VAL A 95 1.04 -4.85 -9.43
C VAL A 95 0.31 -5.13 -8.14
N ASN A 96 -0.62 -4.25 -7.78
CA ASN A 96 -1.37 -4.36 -6.53
C ASN A 96 -2.78 -3.79 -6.68
N TYR A 97 -3.75 -4.50 -6.13
CA TYR A 97 -5.11 -4.01 -5.90
C TYR A 97 -5.35 -3.85 -4.41
N THR A 98 -5.80 -2.67 -3.99
CA THR A 98 -6.07 -2.37 -2.57
C THR A 98 -7.49 -1.86 -2.39
N ARG A 99 -8.18 -2.40 -1.38
CA ARG A 99 -9.46 -1.89 -0.88
C ARG A 99 -9.31 -1.48 0.58
N THR A 100 -9.43 -0.20 0.84
CA THR A 100 -9.18 0.48 2.12
C THR A 100 -10.50 0.99 2.73
N TYR A 101 -10.60 0.94 4.07
CA TYR A 101 -11.70 1.47 4.85
C TYR A 101 -11.16 2.27 6.02
N LEU A 102 -11.67 3.49 6.21
CA LEU A 102 -11.30 4.39 7.30
C LEU A 102 -12.54 4.82 8.08
N PRO A 103 -12.46 4.98 9.42
CA PRO A 103 -13.53 5.59 10.22
C PRO A 103 -13.82 7.03 9.76
N TYR A 104 -14.98 7.28 9.19
CA TYR A 104 -15.30 8.62 8.65
C TYR A 104 -15.34 9.70 9.73
N LYS A 105 -15.69 9.34 10.96
CA LYS A 105 -15.69 10.26 12.11
C LYS A 105 -14.34 10.93 12.38
N TYR A 106 -13.23 10.29 12.03
CA TYR A 106 -11.89 10.85 12.20
C TYR A 106 -11.42 11.65 10.99
N PHE A 107 -12.02 11.40 9.83
CA PHE A 107 -11.57 11.90 8.54
C PHE A 107 -12.75 12.48 7.73
N PRO A 108 -13.46 13.51 8.26
CA PRO A 108 -14.54 14.14 7.52
C PRO A 108 -14.02 14.77 6.23
N GLU A 109 -14.82 14.72 5.16
CA GLU A 109 -14.49 15.28 3.84
C GLU A 109 -13.26 14.64 3.15
N ILE A 110 -12.80 13.47 3.61
CA ILE A 110 -11.66 12.77 3.01
C ILE A 110 -11.94 12.36 1.56
N GLU A 111 -13.20 12.17 1.20
CA GLU A 111 -13.63 11.86 -0.16
C GLU A 111 -13.40 13.00 -1.16
N LEU A 112 -13.12 14.21 -0.70
CA LEU A 112 -12.85 15.35 -1.58
C LEU A 112 -11.43 15.32 -2.17
N PHE A 113 -10.50 14.56 -1.58
CA PHE A 113 -9.14 14.46 -2.12
C PHE A 113 -9.04 13.58 -3.37
N ASP A 114 -8.14 13.94 -4.27
CA ASP A 114 -7.84 13.15 -5.47
C ASP A 114 -6.78 12.09 -5.19
N PHE A 115 -7.22 10.90 -4.77
CA PHE A 115 -6.35 9.77 -4.46
C PHE A 115 -5.70 9.10 -5.69
N SER A 116 -5.95 9.58 -6.89
CA SER A 116 -5.15 9.20 -8.06
C SER A 116 -3.79 9.89 -8.06
N ARG A 117 -3.68 11.05 -7.40
CA ARG A 117 -2.48 11.90 -7.38
C ARG A 117 -1.77 11.96 -6.04
N VAL A 118 -2.52 11.83 -4.93
CA VAL A 118 -1.96 11.99 -3.59
C VAL A 118 -1.95 10.68 -2.81
N SER A 119 -0.94 10.49 -1.96
CA SER A 119 -0.87 9.34 -1.06
C SER A 119 -1.90 9.47 0.06
N LEU A 120 -2.58 8.37 0.40
CA LEU A 120 -3.52 8.32 1.52
C LEU A 120 -2.80 8.68 2.83
N TYR A 121 -1.66 8.03 3.12
CA TYR A 121 -0.93 8.27 4.37
C TYR A 121 -0.45 9.72 4.47
N LYS A 122 0.01 10.30 3.37
CA LYS A 122 0.37 11.73 3.34
C LYS A 122 -0.81 12.64 3.72
N ILE A 123 -2.02 12.33 3.23
CA ILE A 123 -3.23 13.08 3.62
C ILE A 123 -3.57 12.87 5.09
N LEU A 124 -3.49 11.64 5.61
CA LEU A 124 -3.75 11.37 7.02
C LEU A 124 -2.78 12.13 7.94
N GLU A 125 -1.50 12.17 7.59
CA GLU A 125 -0.47 12.86 8.38
C GLU A 125 -0.55 14.38 8.25
N GLU A 126 -0.63 14.92 7.02
CA GLU A 126 -0.54 16.36 6.78
C GLU A 126 -1.85 17.12 7.01
N LYS A 127 -3.01 16.50 6.71
CA LYS A 127 -4.32 17.17 6.81
C LYS A 127 -5.07 16.85 8.08
N TYR A 128 -4.93 15.61 8.56
CA TYR A 128 -5.63 15.17 9.78
C TYR A 128 -4.70 15.04 10.99
N ASN A 129 -3.41 15.38 10.83
CA ASN A 129 -2.40 15.35 11.89
C ASN A 129 -2.32 13.98 12.60
N VAL A 130 -2.48 12.90 11.85
CA VAL A 130 -2.38 11.53 12.35
C VAL A 130 -0.91 11.15 12.47
N LYS A 131 -0.53 10.60 13.61
CA LYS A 131 0.76 9.92 13.76
C LYS A 131 0.51 8.42 13.67
N ILE A 132 0.91 7.79 12.57
CA ILE A 132 0.83 6.34 12.41
C ILE A 132 1.80 5.67 13.39
N THR A 133 1.35 4.65 14.13
CA THR A 133 2.11 4.06 15.24
C THR A 133 2.45 2.59 15.00
N LYS A 134 1.50 1.79 14.59
CA LYS A 134 1.67 0.34 14.37
C LYS A 134 0.68 -0.20 13.34
N ALA A 135 0.96 -1.38 12.82
CA ALA A 135 0.03 -2.15 12.01
C ALA A 135 0.07 -3.63 12.40
N THR A 136 -1.08 -4.30 12.29
CA THR A 136 -1.17 -5.76 12.34
C THR A 136 -1.48 -6.26 10.95
N ARG A 137 -0.83 -7.34 10.52
CA ARG A 137 -0.98 -7.89 9.18
C ARG A 137 -1.13 -9.41 9.21
N THR A 138 -2.02 -9.95 8.40
CA THR A 138 -2.03 -11.36 8.01
C THR A 138 -1.70 -11.46 6.53
N ILE A 139 -1.03 -12.53 6.14
CA ILE A 139 -0.62 -12.79 4.77
C ILE A 139 -1.14 -14.17 4.40
N GLU A 140 -1.83 -14.24 3.27
CA GLU A 140 -2.42 -15.45 2.74
C GLU A 140 -2.09 -15.59 1.26
N ALA A 141 -1.86 -16.81 0.79
CA ALA A 141 -1.82 -17.10 -0.63
C ALA A 141 -3.26 -17.35 -1.11
N ILE A 142 -3.65 -16.67 -2.17
CA ILE A 142 -4.95 -16.85 -2.83
C ILE A 142 -4.76 -17.06 -4.32
N SER A 143 -5.76 -17.64 -5.00
CA SER A 143 -5.80 -17.66 -6.45
C SER A 143 -6.47 -16.40 -7.00
N ALA A 144 -6.01 -15.91 -8.15
CA ALA A 144 -6.69 -14.85 -8.87
C ALA A 144 -8.05 -15.38 -9.39
N HIS A 145 -9.11 -14.64 -9.06
CA HIS A 145 -10.46 -14.94 -9.49
C HIS A 145 -11.27 -13.65 -9.59
N ASP A 146 -12.42 -13.70 -10.27
CA ASP A 146 -13.36 -12.60 -10.41
C ASP A 146 -12.67 -11.28 -10.86
N GLU A 147 -12.98 -10.18 -10.22
CA GLU A 147 -12.46 -8.84 -10.55
C GLU A 147 -10.92 -8.72 -10.47
N LEU A 148 -10.25 -9.61 -9.71
CA LEU A 148 -8.79 -9.56 -9.56
C LEU A 148 -8.07 -9.90 -10.86
N ILE A 149 -8.66 -10.71 -11.71
CA ILE A 149 -8.13 -11.07 -13.03
C ILE A 149 -7.99 -9.81 -13.88
N ASP A 150 -9.07 -9.03 -13.98
CA ASP A 150 -9.10 -7.80 -14.78
C ASP A 150 -8.27 -6.68 -14.14
N TYR A 151 -8.32 -6.53 -12.80
CA TYR A 151 -7.62 -5.46 -12.10
C TYR A 151 -6.11 -5.61 -12.10
N LEU A 152 -5.63 -6.84 -12.09
CA LEU A 152 -4.19 -7.13 -12.04
C LEU A 152 -3.63 -7.62 -13.38
N ASP A 153 -4.45 -7.72 -14.41
CA ASP A 153 -4.07 -8.23 -15.74
C ASP A 153 -3.31 -9.55 -15.63
N VAL A 154 -3.97 -10.55 -15.04
CA VAL A 154 -3.44 -11.89 -14.82
C VAL A 154 -4.43 -12.95 -15.31
N GLU A 155 -3.94 -14.16 -15.55
CA GLU A 155 -4.81 -15.29 -15.85
C GLU A 155 -5.54 -15.79 -14.59
N GLU A 156 -6.63 -16.52 -14.81
CA GLU A 156 -7.36 -17.19 -13.74
C GLU A 156 -6.46 -18.17 -12.98
N ASN A 157 -6.64 -18.28 -11.68
CA ASN A 157 -5.87 -19.15 -10.79
C ASN A 157 -4.38 -18.80 -10.63
N VAL A 158 -3.89 -17.68 -11.18
CA VAL A 158 -2.54 -17.20 -10.85
C VAL A 158 -2.44 -16.95 -9.34
N PRO A 159 -1.37 -17.42 -8.67
CA PRO A 159 -1.21 -17.18 -7.24
C PRO A 159 -0.92 -15.71 -6.93
N LEU A 160 -1.65 -15.16 -5.95
CA LEU A 160 -1.49 -13.81 -5.43
C LEU A 160 -1.18 -13.88 -3.94
N LEU A 161 -0.49 -12.86 -3.40
CA LEU A 161 -0.37 -12.64 -1.97
C LEU A 161 -1.42 -11.63 -1.50
N GLN A 162 -2.34 -12.08 -0.66
CA GLN A 162 -3.32 -11.21 -0.02
C GLN A 162 -2.84 -10.80 1.37
N PHE A 163 -2.85 -9.50 1.62
CA PHE A 163 -2.65 -8.94 2.95
C PHE A 163 -3.97 -8.42 3.49
N CYS A 164 -4.26 -8.75 4.76
CA CYS A 164 -5.30 -8.10 5.54
C CYS A 164 -4.64 -7.33 6.66
N CYS A 165 -4.81 -6.02 6.70
CA CYS A 165 -4.07 -5.13 7.59
C CYS A 165 -5.02 -4.22 8.37
N THR A 166 -4.68 -4.00 9.64
CA THR A 166 -5.25 -2.92 10.46
C THR A 166 -4.12 -2.00 10.88
N THR A 167 -4.20 -0.73 10.49
CA THR A 167 -3.25 0.32 10.82
C THR A 167 -3.79 1.14 11.99
N TYR A 168 -2.93 1.46 12.94
CA TYR A 168 -3.24 2.27 14.11
C TYR A 168 -2.51 3.61 14.04
N GLY A 169 -3.12 4.62 14.61
CA GLY A 169 -2.53 5.95 14.72
C GLY A 169 -3.09 6.74 15.89
N ILE A 170 -2.39 7.82 16.24
CA ILE A 170 -2.84 8.77 17.25
C ILE A 170 -3.80 9.75 16.60
N VAL A 171 -5.04 9.76 17.07
CA VAL A 171 -6.08 10.73 16.70
C VAL A 171 -6.61 11.35 17.99
N ASN A 172 -6.59 12.68 18.09
CA ASN A 172 -7.01 13.41 19.30
C ASN A 172 -6.36 12.87 20.60
N GLY A 173 -5.06 12.54 20.53
CA GLY A 173 -4.27 12.05 21.68
C GLY A 173 -4.52 10.59 22.07
N LYS A 174 -5.32 9.84 21.33
CA LYS A 174 -5.61 8.41 21.59
C LYS A 174 -5.14 7.54 20.43
N GLU A 175 -4.55 6.38 20.74
CA GLU A 175 -4.24 5.37 19.72
C GLU A 175 -5.51 4.60 19.36
N VAL A 176 -5.89 4.67 18.10
CA VAL A 176 -7.09 4.02 17.55
C VAL A 176 -6.80 3.34 16.23
N PRO A 177 -7.60 2.33 15.80
CA PRO A 177 -7.56 1.84 14.44
C PRO A 177 -8.01 2.97 13.48
N ILE A 178 -7.13 3.34 12.56
CA ILE A 178 -7.39 4.40 11.59
C ILE A 178 -7.72 3.87 10.21
N GLU A 179 -7.29 2.65 9.91
CA GLU A 179 -7.47 2.02 8.62
C GLU A 179 -7.58 0.50 8.76
N TYR A 180 -8.49 -0.08 7.99
CA TYR A 180 -8.50 -1.51 7.67
C TYR A 180 -8.44 -1.65 6.16
N PHE A 181 -7.49 -2.43 5.65
CA PHE A 181 -7.40 -2.68 4.22
C PHE A 181 -7.09 -4.13 3.89
N LYS A 182 -7.49 -4.51 2.69
CA LYS A 182 -7.05 -5.71 2.00
C LYS A 182 -6.33 -5.30 0.73
N CYS A 183 -5.20 -5.94 0.47
CA CYS A 183 -4.51 -5.76 -0.80
C CYS A 183 -4.02 -7.09 -1.34
N CYS A 184 -4.03 -7.21 -2.68
CA CYS A 184 -3.60 -8.38 -3.41
C CYS A 184 -2.42 -7.98 -4.30
N TYR A 185 -1.28 -8.63 -4.10
CA TYR A 185 -0.07 -8.43 -4.89
C TYR A 185 0.16 -9.55 -5.88
N ARG A 186 0.59 -9.20 -7.07
CA ARG A 186 1.11 -10.16 -8.05
C ARG A 186 2.44 -10.74 -7.55
N THR A 187 2.52 -12.07 -7.46
CA THR A 187 3.70 -12.79 -6.96
C THR A 187 4.84 -12.87 -7.97
N ASP A 188 4.56 -12.68 -9.26
CA ASP A 188 5.55 -12.60 -10.34
C ASP A 188 6.29 -11.25 -10.37
N LYS A 189 5.68 -10.18 -9.81
CA LYS A 189 6.23 -8.82 -9.79
C LYS A 189 6.77 -8.40 -8.44
N PHE A 190 6.19 -8.89 -7.34
CA PHE A 190 6.52 -8.46 -5.99
C PHE A 190 6.99 -9.62 -5.12
N LYS A 191 8.10 -9.40 -4.41
CA LYS A 191 8.61 -10.26 -3.35
C LYS A 191 8.68 -9.46 -2.05
N PHE A 192 8.28 -10.10 -0.96
CA PHE A 192 8.35 -9.50 0.37
C PHE A 192 9.46 -10.17 1.17
N TYR A 193 10.26 -9.37 1.86
CA TYR A 193 11.38 -9.83 2.65
C TYR A 193 11.13 -9.56 4.13
N ILE A 194 11.51 -10.53 4.96
CA ILE A 194 11.55 -10.39 6.41
C ILE A 194 13.00 -10.58 6.82
N TYR A 195 13.61 -9.53 7.36
CA TYR A 195 14.93 -9.66 7.96
C TYR A 195 14.78 -10.07 9.43
N GLN A 196 15.39 -11.17 9.81
CA GLN A 196 15.42 -11.66 11.19
C GLN A 196 16.86 -11.77 11.65
N ALA A 197 17.23 -11.03 12.71
CA ALA A 197 18.49 -11.20 13.43
C ALA A 197 18.26 -12.09 14.67
N ARG A 198 19.31 -12.86 15.05
CA ARG A 198 19.34 -13.69 16.25
C ARG A 198 20.29 -13.10 17.28
#